data_4fd5c0c50a29bf2da7fc0380ccf4f8d8
#
_entry.id   4fd5c0c50a29bf2da7fc0380ccf4f8d8
#
_cell.length_a   1.000
_cell.length_b   1.000
_cell.length_c   1.000
_cell.angle_alpha   90.00
_cell.angle_beta   90.00
_cell.angle_gamma   90.00
#
_symmetry.space_group_name_H-M   'P 1'
#
loop_
_entity.id
_entity.type
_entity.pdbx_description
1 polymer ?
#
loop_
_entity_poly.entity_id
_entity_poly.type
_entity_poly.pdbx_seq_one_letter_code
_entity_poly.pdbx_strand_id
1 'polypeptide(L)'
;MVTLWTSLHLMAQTAITGNVKDVSGEPIIGASVMVAGTNNGCVTDLDGNFSLKVDKGKELTISYVGFKSKTVKVSGNGPIQVTLEENHALLNEVVVVGFGTQKKANLTGSVSSVSAEDLGNRSLTSVAMGIEGKMPGVQIKNNTGRPGVDDGDNAICIRGTGTFNNASPMIIVDGMESTMYNLDPNDIESISVLKDAASASIYGSKAANGVIIVTTKRGKEGKAQINYATTFGWQRRTNSAKYVNSAEYAELTNEARANEGMAPLYTAEDIQKFRDGSDPYGHPNTDWFGLMYRGSGFQMTHNLNLSGGSKDIRYMTSVGYTDQNGIIKNFGNDRYNVRLNLDANPSKRLELSMSMAYTRENVTKPTGPNSNDYNYYFYLLSKLSPMVPCYLENGDYGYIGDGNPIAWLDANSKADQIRNNLQLVGSLKYTILPGLTFKVMSS
;
A
#
# COMPACT_ATOMS: atom_id res chain seq x y z
N MET A 1 -11.52 -50.90 -40.71
CA MET A 1 -10.24 -50.20 -40.74
C MET A 1 -10.53 -48.82 -41.30
N VAL A 2 -10.78 -47.83 -40.41
CA VAL A 2 -11.16 -46.46 -40.80
C VAL A 2 -9.95 -45.59 -40.48
N THR A 3 -9.28 -45.12 -41.52
CA THR A 3 -8.14 -44.19 -41.41
C THR A 3 -8.65 -42.78 -41.23
N LEU A 4 -8.49 -42.23 -40.00
CA LEU A 4 -8.67 -40.80 -39.75
C LEU A 4 -7.50 -40.00 -40.37
N TRP A 5 -7.80 -39.23 -41.37
CA TRP A 5 -6.89 -38.15 -41.83
C TRP A 5 -7.06 -36.92 -40.94
N THR A 6 -6.10 -36.73 -40.08
CA THR A 6 -5.95 -35.44 -39.36
C THR A 6 -5.19 -34.49 -40.26
N SER A 7 -5.88 -33.52 -40.86
CA SER A 7 -5.27 -32.42 -41.59
C SER A 7 -4.59 -31.47 -40.59
N LEU A 8 -3.27 -31.53 -40.48
CA LEU A 8 -2.45 -30.50 -39.81
C LEU A 8 -2.53 -29.21 -40.65
N HIS A 9 -3.29 -28.25 -40.20
CA HIS A 9 -3.24 -26.89 -40.76
C HIS A 9 -1.94 -26.22 -40.25
N LEU A 10 -0.90 -26.28 -41.07
CA LEU A 10 0.30 -25.46 -40.88
C LEU A 10 -0.09 -23.99 -41.11
N MET A 11 -0.34 -23.23 -40.06
CA MET A 11 -0.53 -21.79 -40.16
C MET A 11 0.83 -21.17 -40.53
N ALA A 12 0.96 -20.71 -41.76
CA ALA A 12 2.15 -20.01 -42.24
C ALA A 12 2.26 -18.65 -41.52
N GLN A 13 3.20 -18.54 -40.61
CA GLN A 13 3.56 -17.24 -40.02
C GLN A 13 4.10 -16.32 -41.13
N THR A 14 3.44 -15.18 -41.32
CA THR A 14 3.85 -14.18 -42.30
C THR A 14 4.73 -13.13 -41.63
N ALA A 15 5.88 -12.83 -42.20
CA ALA A 15 6.71 -11.73 -41.74
C ALA A 15 6.02 -10.41 -42.11
N ILE A 16 5.66 -9.64 -41.12
CA ILE A 16 5.05 -8.31 -41.26
C ILE A 16 6.10 -7.26 -40.98
N THR A 17 6.19 -6.31 -41.88
CA THR A 17 7.06 -5.13 -41.76
C THR A 17 6.22 -3.89 -41.47
N GLY A 18 6.80 -2.91 -40.86
CA GLY A 18 6.15 -1.62 -40.62
C GLY A 18 7.15 -0.54 -40.25
N ASN A 19 6.65 0.67 -40.12
CA ASN A 19 7.42 1.82 -39.73
C ASN A 19 6.66 2.60 -38.65
N VAL A 20 7.38 3.06 -37.63
CA VAL A 20 6.86 3.82 -36.49
C VAL A 20 7.44 5.24 -36.56
N LYS A 21 6.57 6.24 -36.60
CA LYS A 21 6.92 7.67 -36.63
C LYS A 21 6.15 8.43 -35.57
N ASP A 22 6.63 9.61 -35.24
CA ASP A 22 5.89 10.59 -34.45
C ASP A 22 4.92 11.41 -35.33
N VAL A 23 4.20 12.34 -34.70
CA VAL A 23 3.28 13.25 -35.41
C VAL A 23 3.98 14.26 -36.34
N SER A 24 5.27 14.51 -36.14
CA SER A 24 6.11 15.35 -36.99
C SER A 24 6.69 14.60 -38.20
N GLY A 25 6.54 13.28 -38.22
CA GLY A 25 7.04 12.40 -39.27
C GLY A 25 8.46 11.87 -39.00
N GLU A 26 9.05 12.18 -37.87
CA GLU A 26 10.36 11.64 -37.45
C GLU A 26 10.27 10.18 -37.06
N PRO A 27 11.25 9.32 -37.44
CA PRO A 27 11.27 7.92 -37.05
C PRO A 27 11.51 7.73 -35.55
N ILE A 28 10.74 6.85 -34.90
CA ILE A 28 10.92 6.50 -33.49
C ILE A 28 11.82 5.28 -33.40
N ILE A 29 13.05 5.50 -32.92
CA ILE A 29 14.09 4.47 -32.76
C ILE A 29 13.88 3.73 -31.42
N GLY A 30 13.95 2.40 -31.44
CA GLY A 30 13.83 1.58 -30.23
C GLY A 30 12.40 1.44 -29.68
N ALA A 31 11.38 1.79 -30.45
CA ALA A 31 10.00 1.53 -30.05
C ALA A 31 9.74 0.02 -29.95
N SER A 32 9.11 -0.41 -28.88
CA SER A 32 8.73 -1.81 -28.64
C SER A 32 7.47 -2.15 -29.44
N VAL A 33 7.51 -3.20 -30.24
CA VAL A 33 6.39 -3.75 -31.01
C VAL A 33 6.14 -5.17 -30.53
N MET A 34 5.03 -5.40 -29.84
CA MET A 34 4.68 -6.67 -29.20
C MET A 34 3.37 -7.21 -29.73
N VAL A 35 3.27 -8.53 -29.90
CA VAL A 35 1.99 -9.19 -30.16
C VAL A 35 1.18 -9.25 -28.88
N ALA A 36 -0.01 -8.66 -28.87
CA ALA A 36 -0.86 -8.58 -27.68
C ALA A 36 -1.08 -9.94 -27.03
N GLY A 37 -0.83 -10.02 -25.72
CA GLY A 37 -0.98 -11.26 -24.93
C GLY A 37 0.12 -12.31 -25.11
N THR A 38 1.25 -11.97 -25.73
CA THR A 38 2.39 -12.89 -25.93
C THR A 38 3.72 -12.20 -25.62
N ASN A 39 4.79 -12.99 -25.52
CA ASN A 39 6.17 -12.48 -25.38
C ASN A 39 6.87 -12.34 -26.77
N ASN A 40 6.12 -12.43 -27.88
CA ASN A 40 6.67 -12.27 -29.21
C ASN A 40 6.67 -10.80 -29.58
N GLY A 41 7.86 -10.23 -29.85
CA GLY A 41 8.01 -8.82 -30.16
C GLY A 41 9.38 -8.50 -30.75
N CYS A 42 9.53 -7.27 -31.23
CA CYS A 42 10.78 -6.68 -31.71
C CYS A 42 10.85 -5.20 -31.32
N VAL A 43 11.98 -4.56 -31.62
CA VAL A 43 12.18 -3.11 -31.49
C VAL A 43 12.41 -2.49 -32.87
N THR A 44 12.07 -1.22 -33.03
CA THR A 44 12.32 -0.48 -34.26
C THR A 44 13.81 -0.12 -34.44
N ASP A 45 14.27 -0.11 -35.68
CA ASP A 45 15.63 0.28 -36.07
C ASP A 45 15.83 1.82 -36.10
N LEU A 46 16.99 2.29 -36.63
CA LEU A 46 17.34 3.71 -36.74
C LEU A 46 16.41 4.52 -37.62
N ASP A 47 15.72 3.88 -38.59
CA ASP A 47 14.77 4.47 -39.49
C ASP A 47 13.30 4.27 -39.04
N GLY A 48 13.12 3.74 -37.82
CA GLY A 48 11.82 3.43 -37.22
C GLY A 48 11.15 2.18 -37.81
N ASN A 49 11.86 1.33 -38.60
CA ASN A 49 11.29 0.14 -39.20
C ASN A 49 11.34 -1.04 -38.24
N PHE A 50 10.35 -1.91 -38.38
CA PHE A 50 10.30 -3.19 -37.67
C PHE A 50 9.92 -4.35 -38.58
N SER A 51 10.34 -5.57 -38.19
CA SER A 51 9.92 -6.79 -38.86
C SER A 51 9.61 -7.85 -37.81
N LEU A 52 8.42 -8.42 -37.87
CA LEU A 52 7.93 -9.39 -36.89
C LEU A 52 7.13 -10.51 -37.54
N LYS A 53 7.40 -11.74 -37.19
CA LYS A 53 6.59 -12.88 -37.64
C LYS A 53 5.33 -13.01 -36.77
N VAL A 54 4.17 -12.84 -37.37
CA VAL A 54 2.88 -12.86 -36.68
C VAL A 54 1.76 -13.37 -37.58
N ASP A 55 0.75 -14.00 -36.98
CA ASP A 55 -0.41 -14.49 -37.71
C ASP A 55 -1.38 -13.36 -38.05
N LYS A 56 -2.06 -13.45 -39.18
CA LYS A 56 -3.12 -12.50 -39.58
C LYS A 56 -4.22 -12.44 -38.51
N GLY A 57 -4.72 -11.23 -38.27
CA GLY A 57 -5.81 -10.99 -37.33
C GLY A 57 -5.35 -10.77 -35.87
N LYS A 58 -4.07 -10.94 -35.58
CA LYS A 58 -3.50 -10.57 -34.26
C LYS A 58 -3.37 -9.06 -34.13
N GLU A 59 -3.30 -8.59 -32.90
CA GLU A 59 -3.09 -7.20 -32.55
C GLU A 59 -1.63 -6.97 -32.15
N LEU A 60 -1.04 -5.89 -32.66
CA LEU A 60 0.28 -5.43 -32.27
C LEU A 60 0.12 -4.23 -31.36
N THR A 61 0.74 -4.26 -30.19
CA THR A 61 0.85 -3.11 -29.28
C THR A 61 2.22 -2.47 -29.48
N ILE A 62 2.22 -1.22 -29.90
CA ILE A 62 3.41 -0.41 -30.14
C ILE A 62 3.53 0.59 -29.00
N SER A 63 4.67 0.62 -28.32
CA SER A 63 4.92 1.52 -27.19
C SER A 63 6.34 2.08 -27.22
N TYR A 64 6.46 3.34 -26.78
CA TYR A 64 7.75 4.01 -26.60
C TYR A 64 7.67 4.99 -25.43
N VAL A 65 8.79 5.19 -24.75
CA VAL A 65 8.84 6.10 -23.59
C VAL A 65 8.53 7.52 -24.04
N GLY A 66 7.55 8.16 -23.41
CA GLY A 66 7.10 9.50 -23.76
C GLY A 66 5.96 9.56 -24.80
N PHE A 67 5.52 8.42 -25.31
CA PHE A 67 4.43 8.34 -26.30
C PHE A 67 3.25 7.50 -25.79
N LYS A 68 2.05 7.77 -26.31
CA LYS A 68 0.87 6.94 -26.07
C LYS A 68 1.00 5.61 -26.79
N SER A 69 0.82 4.51 -26.08
CA SER A 69 0.80 3.19 -26.69
C SER A 69 -0.37 3.08 -27.68
N LYS A 70 -0.11 2.47 -28.84
CA LYS A 70 -1.10 2.28 -29.90
C LYS A 70 -1.22 0.81 -30.26
N THR A 71 -2.46 0.32 -30.34
CA THR A 71 -2.74 -1.05 -30.77
C THR A 71 -3.24 -1.04 -32.22
N VAL A 72 -2.65 -1.88 -33.06
CA VAL A 72 -2.97 -1.98 -34.47
C VAL A 72 -3.24 -3.43 -34.85
N LYS A 73 -4.36 -3.69 -35.52
CA LYS A 73 -4.71 -5.04 -35.97
C LYS A 73 -4.02 -5.36 -37.29
N VAL A 74 -3.41 -6.52 -37.38
CA VAL A 74 -2.74 -7.02 -38.56
C VAL A 74 -3.78 -7.46 -39.60
N SER A 75 -4.04 -6.62 -40.61
CA SER A 75 -5.11 -6.85 -41.60
C SER A 75 -4.61 -7.42 -42.92
N GLY A 76 -3.31 -7.36 -43.24
CA GLY A 76 -2.78 -7.75 -44.56
C GLY A 76 -1.27 -8.01 -44.57
N ASN A 77 -0.69 -8.23 -45.76
CA ASN A 77 0.74 -8.50 -45.95
C ASN A 77 1.55 -7.22 -46.31
N GLY A 78 0.94 -6.04 -46.23
CA GLY A 78 1.62 -4.75 -46.53
C GLY A 78 2.29 -4.16 -45.28
N PRO A 79 3.20 -3.18 -45.50
CA PRO A 79 3.87 -2.51 -44.39
C PRO A 79 2.87 -1.71 -43.56
N ILE A 80 2.97 -1.88 -42.24
CA ILE A 80 2.12 -1.19 -41.26
C ILE A 80 2.76 0.15 -40.91
N GLN A 81 2.05 1.25 -41.21
CA GLN A 81 2.46 2.60 -40.81
C GLN A 81 1.81 2.93 -39.46
N VAL A 82 2.62 3.28 -38.46
CA VAL A 82 2.14 3.64 -37.13
C VAL A 82 2.66 5.02 -36.78
N THR A 83 1.74 5.94 -36.49
CA THR A 83 2.10 7.23 -35.89
C THR A 83 1.77 7.17 -34.41
N LEU A 84 2.75 7.41 -33.55
CA LEU A 84 2.57 7.56 -32.13
C LEU A 84 2.42 9.03 -31.78
N GLU A 85 1.45 9.34 -30.93
CA GLU A 85 1.26 10.65 -30.33
C GLU A 85 2.09 10.77 -29.06
N GLU A 86 2.74 11.92 -28.87
CA GLU A 86 3.38 12.19 -27.59
C GLU A 86 2.39 12.10 -26.44
N ASN A 87 2.82 11.47 -25.37
CA ASN A 87 2.01 11.40 -24.17
C ASN A 87 2.14 12.69 -23.35
N HIS A 88 1.44 13.72 -23.80
CA HIS A 88 1.41 15.01 -23.11
C HIS A 88 0.89 14.93 -21.65
N ALA A 89 0.28 13.82 -21.26
CA ALA A 89 -0.12 13.59 -19.88
C ALA A 89 1.09 13.52 -18.94
N LEU A 90 2.20 12.91 -19.39
CA LEU A 90 3.46 12.89 -18.62
C LEU A 90 4.15 14.26 -18.58
N LEU A 91 4.02 15.07 -19.62
CA LEU A 91 4.59 16.43 -19.69
C LEU A 91 3.72 17.46 -18.94
N ASN A 92 2.46 17.18 -18.74
CA ASN A 92 1.50 18.02 -18.02
C ASN A 92 1.21 17.54 -16.59
N GLU A 93 1.94 16.55 -16.10
CA GLU A 93 1.81 16.14 -14.68
C GLU A 93 2.17 17.34 -13.79
N VAL A 94 1.13 17.86 -13.14
CA VAL A 94 1.24 19.00 -12.24
C VAL A 94 1.43 18.45 -10.85
N VAL A 95 2.52 18.81 -10.22
CA VAL A 95 2.85 18.43 -8.85
C VAL A 95 2.58 19.62 -7.94
N VAL A 96 1.93 19.37 -6.82
CA VAL A 96 1.79 20.38 -5.77
C VAL A 96 3.14 20.52 -5.08
N VAL A 97 3.72 21.70 -5.14
CA VAL A 97 4.99 22.03 -4.49
C VAL A 97 4.78 23.30 -3.69
N GLY A 98 4.88 23.16 -2.38
CA GLY A 98 4.67 24.28 -1.49
C GLY A 98 3.23 24.80 -1.52
N PHE A 99 3.11 26.10 -1.70
CA PHE A 99 1.80 26.78 -1.76
C PHE A 99 1.25 26.94 -3.18
N GLY A 100 1.86 26.25 -4.15
CA GLY A 100 1.47 26.31 -5.56
C GLY A 100 1.58 24.98 -6.28
N THR A 101 1.18 25.00 -7.56
CA THR A 101 1.31 23.87 -8.46
C THR A 101 2.37 24.18 -9.51
N GLN A 102 3.26 23.25 -9.80
CA GLN A 102 4.27 23.36 -10.84
C GLN A 102 4.23 22.11 -11.75
N LYS A 103 4.56 22.28 -13.01
CA LYS A 103 4.75 21.13 -13.90
C LYS A 103 5.97 20.34 -13.41
N LYS A 104 5.83 19.02 -13.33
CA LYS A 104 6.90 18.12 -12.89
C LYS A 104 8.19 18.31 -13.70
N ALA A 105 8.06 18.60 -15.00
CA ALA A 105 9.18 18.89 -15.88
C ALA A 105 9.97 20.16 -15.50
N ASN A 106 9.39 21.09 -14.75
CA ASN A 106 10.01 22.35 -14.33
C ASN A 106 10.63 22.24 -12.93
N LEU A 107 10.51 21.10 -12.27
CA LEU A 107 11.07 20.89 -10.93
C LEU A 107 12.54 20.49 -11.03
N THR A 108 13.42 21.29 -10.47
CA THR A 108 14.86 20.98 -10.37
C THR A 108 15.17 20.02 -9.21
N GLY A 109 14.21 19.80 -8.31
CA GLY A 109 14.33 18.91 -7.17
C GLY A 109 13.89 17.49 -7.46
N SER A 110 14.38 16.50 -6.67
CA SER A 110 13.97 15.10 -6.76
C SER A 110 12.60 14.89 -6.14
N VAL A 111 11.57 14.89 -6.99
CA VAL A 111 10.17 14.68 -6.60
C VAL A 111 9.68 13.34 -7.18
N SER A 112 9.04 12.52 -6.35
CA SER A 112 8.29 11.35 -6.79
C SER A 112 6.81 11.58 -6.57
N SER A 113 5.98 11.15 -7.50
CA SER A 113 4.52 11.24 -7.40
C SER A 113 3.87 9.88 -7.69
N VAL A 114 2.74 9.64 -7.05
CA VAL A 114 1.85 8.49 -7.26
C VAL A 114 0.43 9.04 -7.39
N SER A 115 -0.28 8.61 -8.41
CA SER A 115 -1.66 9.01 -8.67
C SER A 115 -2.67 8.12 -7.93
N ALA A 116 -3.94 8.53 -7.92
CA ALA A 116 -5.05 7.70 -7.43
C ALA A 116 -5.14 6.35 -8.15
N GLU A 117 -4.87 6.33 -9.45
CA GLU A 117 -4.90 5.11 -10.28
C GLU A 117 -3.80 4.12 -9.87
N ASP A 118 -2.63 4.65 -9.52
CA ASP A 118 -1.51 3.84 -9.04
C ASP A 118 -1.78 3.25 -7.64
N LEU A 119 -2.51 3.96 -6.78
CA LEU A 119 -2.93 3.43 -5.48
C LEU A 119 -3.95 2.31 -5.64
N GLY A 120 -4.74 2.37 -6.67
CA GLY A 120 -5.88 1.65 -7.15
C GLY A 120 -6.14 0.24 -6.70
N ASN A 121 -6.54 -0.73 -7.05
CA ASN A 121 -6.99 -2.12 -7.00
C ASN A 121 -6.46 -2.99 -5.85
N ARG A 122 -5.90 -2.43 -4.79
CA ARG A 122 -5.44 -3.20 -3.61
C ARG A 122 -6.40 -2.96 -2.44
N SER A 123 -6.63 -3.98 -1.65
CA SER A 123 -7.35 -3.84 -0.36
C SER A 123 -6.47 -3.06 0.61
N LEU A 124 -6.58 -1.75 0.60
CA LEU A 124 -5.77 -0.85 1.43
C LEU A 124 -6.57 -0.42 2.65
N THR A 125 -6.07 -0.71 3.83
CA THR A 125 -6.60 -0.19 5.09
C THR A 125 -5.91 1.11 5.52
N SER A 126 -4.75 1.43 4.92
CA SER A 126 -4.04 2.69 5.13
C SER A 126 -3.39 3.21 3.85
N VAL A 127 -3.20 4.54 3.79
CA VAL A 127 -2.52 5.22 2.68
C VAL A 127 -1.05 4.82 2.58
N ALA A 128 -0.39 4.64 3.73
CA ALA A 128 1.01 4.23 3.78
C ALA A 128 1.25 2.90 3.05
N MET A 129 0.38 1.90 3.26
CA MET A 129 0.45 0.63 2.53
C MET A 129 0.27 0.79 1.01
N GLY A 130 -0.46 1.82 0.58
CA GLY A 130 -0.70 2.10 -0.84
C GLY A 130 0.54 2.57 -1.59
N ILE A 131 1.41 3.32 -0.93
CA ILE A 131 2.64 3.89 -1.52
C ILE A 131 3.87 3.01 -1.32
N GLU A 132 3.76 1.93 -0.53
CA GLU A 132 4.86 0.99 -0.31
C GLU A 132 5.35 0.37 -1.62
N GLY A 133 6.67 0.48 -1.87
CA GLY A 133 7.32 -0.03 -3.08
C GLY A 133 7.05 0.75 -4.36
N LYS A 134 6.22 1.81 -4.33
CA LYS A 134 5.87 2.63 -5.52
C LYS A 134 6.68 3.90 -5.65
N MET A 135 7.31 4.34 -4.58
CA MET A 135 8.09 5.58 -4.54
C MET A 135 9.56 5.31 -4.30
N PRO A 136 10.46 5.47 -5.27
CA PRO A 136 11.89 5.30 -5.08
C PRO A 136 12.41 6.19 -3.93
N GLY A 137 13.18 5.61 -3.01
CA GLY A 137 13.75 6.31 -1.85
C GLY A 137 12.78 6.57 -0.70
N VAL A 138 11.55 6.09 -0.76
CA VAL A 138 10.61 6.04 0.37
C VAL A 138 10.57 4.62 0.91
N GLN A 139 10.89 4.47 2.18
CA GLN A 139 10.79 3.20 2.90
C GLN A 139 9.61 3.26 3.86
N ILE A 140 8.80 2.23 3.85
CA ILE A 140 7.70 2.05 4.79
C ILE A 140 7.97 0.77 5.55
N LYS A 141 8.03 0.89 6.86
CA LYS A 141 8.25 -0.26 7.76
C LYS A 141 6.92 -0.60 8.42
N ASN A 142 6.16 -1.49 7.80
CA ASN A 142 4.98 -2.06 8.44
C ASN A 142 5.35 -3.41 9.07
N ASN A 143 5.88 -3.37 10.28
CA ASN A 143 6.43 -4.56 10.94
C ASN A 143 5.37 -5.42 11.62
N THR A 144 4.19 -4.90 11.89
CA THR A 144 3.25 -5.58 12.80
C THR A 144 1.97 -6.06 12.12
N GLY A 145 1.50 -5.39 11.07
CA GLY A 145 0.19 -5.68 10.48
C GLY A 145 -0.98 -5.56 11.47
N ARG A 146 -0.76 -4.86 12.60
CA ARG A 146 -1.74 -4.65 13.65
C ARG A 146 -2.87 -3.74 13.16
N PRO A 147 -4.15 -4.06 13.44
CA PRO A 147 -5.26 -3.17 13.19
C PRO A 147 -5.15 -1.85 13.96
N GLY A 148 -5.51 -0.75 13.31
CA GLY A 148 -5.62 0.57 13.94
C GLY A 148 -4.32 1.15 14.50
N VAL A 149 -3.18 0.73 13.98
CA VAL A 149 -1.88 1.29 14.35
C VAL A 149 -1.51 2.42 13.43
N ASP A 150 -1.13 3.51 14.05
CA ASP A 150 -0.54 4.68 13.43
C ASP A 150 0.96 4.44 13.14
N ASP A 151 1.26 3.29 12.55
CA ASP A 151 2.62 2.97 12.12
C ASP A 151 3.01 3.78 10.89
N GLY A 152 2.02 4.45 10.26
CA GLY A 152 2.22 5.20 9.04
C GLY A 152 3.23 6.32 9.20
N ASP A 153 3.09 7.14 10.23
CA ASP A 153 3.91 8.34 10.40
C ASP A 153 5.32 8.00 10.89
N ASN A 154 5.44 7.07 11.83
CA ASN A 154 6.73 6.66 12.38
C ASN A 154 7.45 5.59 11.55
N ALA A 155 6.71 4.88 10.71
CA ALA A 155 7.25 3.83 9.85
C ALA A 155 7.75 4.34 8.49
N ILE A 156 7.43 5.59 8.12
CA ILE A 156 7.83 6.18 6.85
C ILE A 156 9.18 6.88 7.02
N CYS A 157 10.12 6.54 6.13
CA CYS A 157 11.43 7.15 6.08
C CYS A 157 11.81 7.50 4.64
N ILE A 158 12.34 8.70 4.41
CA ILE A 158 12.79 9.15 3.11
C ILE A 158 14.32 9.14 3.09
N ARG A 159 14.90 8.38 2.14
CA ARG A 159 16.37 8.21 1.96
C ARG A 159 17.11 7.64 3.18
N GLY A 160 16.41 6.86 4.00
CA GLY A 160 16.99 6.23 5.18
C GLY A 160 16.91 7.08 6.44
N THR A 161 17.35 6.51 7.56
CA THR A 161 17.33 7.13 8.89
C THR A 161 18.61 7.94 9.07
N GLY A 162 18.51 9.26 9.01
CA GLY A 162 19.65 10.19 9.22
C GLY A 162 19.82 10.67 10.67
N THR A 163 18.94 10.24 11.59
CA THR A 163 18.96 10.67 12.99
C THR A 163 18.53 9.52 13.92
N PHE A 164 19.04 9.56 15.16
CA PHE A 164 18.56 8.66 16.23
C PHE A 164 17.22 9.09 16.84
N ASN A 165 16.79 10.34 16.54
CA ASN A 165 15.51 10.87 16.96
C ASN A 165 14.42 10.51 15.93
N ASN A 166 13.31 11.22 15.95
CA ASN A 166 12.23 11.04 14.98
C ASN A 166 12.73 11.35 13.55
N ALA A 167 12.76 10.34 12.70
CA ALA A 167 13.15 10.43 11.29
C ALA A 167 11.93 10.52 10.34
N SER A 168 10.71 10.70 10.88
CA SER A 168 9.49 10.79 10.10
C SER A 168 9.47 12.04 9.23
N PRO A 169 9.01 11.94 7.98
CA PRO A 169 8.80 13.10 7.13
C PRO A 169 7.62 13.93 7.62
N MET A 170 7.60 15.19 7.25
CA MET A 170 6.45 16.06 7.44
C MET A 170 5.33 15.66 6.45
N ILE A 171 4.11 15.56 6.92
CA ILE A 171 2.95 15.21 6.09
C ILE A 171 2.06 16.43 5.93
N ILE A 172 1.80 16.79 4.68
CA ILE A 172 0.93 17.90 4.29
C ILE A 172 -0.27 17.35 3.54
N VAL A 173 -1.47 17.63 4.02
CA VAL A 173 -2.73 17.25 3.37
C VAL A 173 -3.46 18.51 2.97
N ASP A 174 -3.71 18.69 1.68
CA ASP A 174 -4.38 19.87 1.09
C ASP A 174 -3.77 21.20 1.54
N GLY A 175 -2.44 21.23 1.76
CA GLY A 175 -1.67 22.41 2.11
C GLY A 175 -1.47 22.64 3.62
N MET A 176 -2.00 21.78 4.48
CA MET A 176 -1.87 21.88 5.94
C MET A 176 -1.18 20.66 6.54
N GLU A 177 -0.38 20.87 7.60
CA GLU A 177 0.25 19.77 8.34
C GLU A 177 -0.81 18.85 8.94
N SER A 178 -0.70 17.55 8.69
CA SER A 178 -1.67 16.53 9.09
C SER A 178 -0.99 15.17 9.22
N THR A 179 -1.78 14.09 9.29
CA THR A 179 -1.31 12.71 9.32
C THR A 179 -1.94 11.90 8.18
N MET A 180 -1.25 10.86 7.70
CA MET A 180 -1.85 9.93 6.72
C MET A 180 -2.93 9.04 7.32
N TYR A 181 -2.90 8.89 8.61
CA TYR A 181 -3.79 8.04 9.37
C TYR A 181 -5.27 8.40 9.22
N ASN A 182 -5.56 9.70 9.16
CA ASN A 182 -6.93 10.21 9.03
C ASN A 182 -7.48 10.18 7.60
N LEU A 183 -6.71 9.62 6.65
CA LEU A 183 -7.08 9.60 5.24
C LEU A 183 -7.67 8.26 4.81
N ASP A 184 -8.77 8.31 4.06
CA ASP A 184 -9.21 7.16 3.28
C ASP A 184 -8.40 7.11 1.96
N PRO A 185 -7.78 5.97 1.61
CA PRO A 185 -7.06 5.84 0.33
C PRO A 185 -7.90 6.18 -0.90
N ASN A 186 -9.23 5.96 -0.83
CA ASN A 186 -10.15 6.28 -1.92
C ASN A 186 -10.40 7.78 -2.11
N ASP A 187 -10.08 8.60 -1.12
CA ASP A 187 -10.24 10.07 -1.18
C ASP A 187 -9.02 10.79 -1.79
N ILE A 188 -7.95 10.06 -2.11
CA ILE A 188 -6.69 10.64 -2.59
C ILE A 188 -6.73 10.81 -4.10
N GLU A 189 -6.30 11.97 -4.58
CA GLU A 189 -6.03 12.26 -5.99
C GLU A 189 -4.58 11.96 -6.34
N SER A 190 -3.63 12.43 -5.50
CA SER A 190 -2.19 12.19 -5.70
C SER A 190 -1.39 12.34 -4.41
N ILE A 191 -0.24 11.68 -4.40
CA ILE A 191 0.76 11.82 -3.34
C ILE A 191 2.09 12.19 -3.98
N SER A 192 2.73 13.25 -3.50
CA SER A 192 4.02 13.71 -3.95
C SER A 192 5.01 13.74 -2.79
N VAL A 193 6.26 13.32 -3.03
CA VAL A 193 7.30 13.28 -2.02
C VAL A 193 8.46 14.18 -2.42
N LEU A 194 8.71 15.20 -1.60
CA LEU A 194 9.86 16.10 -1.72
C LEU A 194 11.02 15.51 -0.93
N LYS A 195 12.06 15.07 -1.64
CA LYS A 195 13.16 14.30 -1.04
C LYS A 195 14.38 15.17 -0.75
N ASP A 196 14.45 16.37 -1.31
CA ASP A 196 15.60 17.26 -1.15
C ASP A 196 15.27 18.46 -0.29
N ALA A 197 16.28 19.00 0.41
CA ALA A 197 16.17 20.21 1.19
C ALA A 197 15.76 21.43 0.34
N ALA A 198 16.15 21.51 -0.94
CA ALA A 198 15.79 22.61 -1.82
C ALA A 198 14.28 22.68 -2.07
N SER A 199 13.64 21.56 -2.41
CA SER A 199 12.19 21.47 -2.65
C SER A 199 11.38 21.54 -1.35
N ALA A 200 11.96 21.09 -0.22
CA ALA A 200 11.31 21.07 1.10
C ALA A 200 11.51 22.38 1.90
N SER A 201 12.41 23.27 1.47
CA SER A 201 12.85 24.48 2.23
C SER A 201 11.71 25.41 2.65
N ILE A 202 10.67 25.52 1.85
CA ILE A 202 9.49 26.36 2.13
C ILE A 202 8.69 25.91 3.36
N TYR A 203 8.87 24.66 3.80
CA TYR A 203 8.23 24.10 4.99
C TYR A 203 9.07 24.21 6.26
N GLY A 204 10.26 24.86 6.15
CA GLY A 204 11.14 25.14 7.28
C GLY A 204 11.87 23.91 7.83
N SER A 205 12.34 24.01 9.09
CA SER A 205 13.17 23.00 9.73
C SER A 205 12.46 21.66 9.98
N LYS A 206 11.16 21.65 10.14
CA LYS A 206 10.36 20.41 10.29
C LYS A 206 10.46 19.51 9.07
N ALA A 207 10.76 20.07 7.90
CA ALA A 207 10.88 19.36 6.65
C ALA A 207 12.27 18.72 6.41
N ALA A 208 13.16 18.74 7.40
CA ALA A 208 14.52 18.21 7.28
C ALA A 208 14.58 16.73 6.86
N ASN A 209 13.58 15.93 7.26
CA ASN A 209 13.45 14.52 6.89
C ASN A 209 12.64 14.31 5.60
N GLY A 210 12.37 15.37 4.83
CA GLY A 210 11.52 15.38 3.64
C GLY A 210 10.05 15.68 3.93
N VAL A 211 9.28 15.86 2.86
CA VAL A 211 7.85 16.20 2.95
C VAL A 211 7.04 15.27 2.06
N ILE A 212 5.95 14.77 2.58
CA ILE A 212 4.94 14.03 1.83
C ILE A 212 3.72 14.94 1.68
N ILE A 213 3.38 15.27 0.44
CA ILE A 213 2.23 16.09 0.10
C ILE A 213 1.13 15.20 -0.43
N VAL A 214 -0.01 15.20 0.23
CA VAL A 214 -1.20 14.48 -0.17
C VAL A 214 -2.23 15.48 -0.66
N THR A 215 -2.70 15.26 -1.88
CA THR A 215 -3.82 16.02 -2.46
C THR A 215 -5.05 15.13 -2.50
N THR A 216 -6.14 15.63 -1.94
CA THR A 216 -7.40 14.89 -1.94
C THR A 216 -8.26 15.23 -3.16
N LYS A 217 -9.14 14.30 -3.54
CA LYS A 217 -10.07 14.47 -4.65
C LYS A 217 -10.95 15.68 -4.42
N ARG A 218 -11.19 16.43 -5.51
CA ARG A 218 -12.09 17.60 -5.52
C ARG A 218 -13.16 17.46 -6.57
N GLY A 219 -14.22 18.25 -6.43
CA GLY A 219 -15.28 18.31 -7.43
C GLY A 219 -14.75 18.78 -8.79
N LYS A 220 -15.33 18.22 -9.85
CA LYS A 220 -15.06 18.64 -11.23
C LYS A 220 -16.33 19.24 -11.81
N GLU A 221 -16.20 20.15 -12.78
CA GLU A 221 -17.34 20.67 -13.53
C GLU A 221 -18.02 19.53 -14.30
N GLY A 222 -19.34 19.43 -14.17
CA GLY A 222 -20.13 18.40 -14.81
C GLY A 222 -21.29 17.89 -13.94
N LYS A 223 -21.99 16.89 -14.47
CA LYS A 223 -23.06 16.21 -13.74
C LYS A 223 -22.52 15.51 -12.49
N ALA A 224 -23.36 15.41 -11.47
CA ALA A 224 -23.04 14.64 -10.28
C ALA A 224 -22.67 13.19 -10.63
N GLN A 225 -21.54 12.72 -10.11
CA GLN A 225 -21.05 11.36 -10.26
C GLN A 225 -21.02 10.69 -8.89
N ILE A 226 -21.56 9.49 -8.85
CA ILE A 226 -21.56 8.66 -7.65
C ILE A 226 -20.63 7.48 -7.93
N ASN A 227 -19.65 7.28 -7.05
CA ASN A 227 -18.75 6.15 -7.10
C ASN A 227 -18.85 5.39 -5.77
N TYR A 228 -19.06 4.08 -5.86
CA TYR A 228 -19.02 3.18 -4.71
C TYR A 228 -17.91 2.17 -4.93
N ALA A 229 -17.01 2.10 -3.96
CA ALA A 229 -15.92 1.13 -3.92
C ALA A 229 -16.05 0.26 -2.67
N THR A 230 -15.85 -1.04 -2.83
CA THR A 230 -15.81 -1.98 -1.71
C THR A 230 -14.73 -3.00 -1.94
N THR A 231 -14.05 -3.37 -0.84
CA THR A 231 -13.06 -4.45 -0.88
C THR A 231 -13.26 -5.39 0.30
N PHE A 232 -13.03 -6.66 0.06
CA PHE A 232 -12.99 -7.70 1.09
C PHE A 232 -11.65 -8.40 0.99
N GLY A 233 -11.02 -8.64 2.12
CA GLY A 233 -9.70 -9.25 2.16
C GLY A 233 -9.47 -10.09 3.41
N TRP A 234 -8.45 -10.93 3.34
CA TRP A 234 -7.99 -11.72 4.47
C TRP A 234 -6.50 -11.50 4.65
N GLN A 235 -6.14 -10.88 5.76
CA GLN A 235 -4.76 -10.71 6.15
C GLN A 235 -4.22 -12.03 6.70
N ARG A 236 -3.08 -12.47 6.21
CA ARG A 236 -2.39 -13.67 6.68
C ARG A 236 -0.94 -13.37 6.94
N ARG A 237 -0.37 -14.14 7.84
CA ARG A 237 1.07 -14.17 8.08
C ARG A 237 1.79 -14.69 6.83
N THR A 238 2.76 -13.96 6.30
CA THR A 238 3.55 -14.37 5.11
C THR A 238 4.71 -15.27 5.49
N ASN A 239 5.33 -15.01 6.65
CA ASN A 239 6.44 -15.80 7.16
C ASN A 239 6.42 -15.80 8.68
N SER A 240 6.97 -16.85 9.29
CA SER A 240 7.23 -16.93 10.73
C SER A 240 8.53 -17.67 10.96
N ALA A 241 9.24 -17.28 12.00
CA ALA A 241 10.34 -18.09 12.48
C ALA A 241 9.84 -19.51 12.79
N LYS A 242 10.58 -20.49 12.38
CA LYS A 242 10.37 -21.87 12.80
C LYS A 242 11.11 -22.07 14.10
N TYR A 243 10.37 -22.38 15.14
CA TYR A 243 10.93 -22.74 16.44
C TYR A 243 11.00 -24.26 16.55
N VAL A 244 11.96 -24.73 17.34
CA VAL A 244 12.09 -26.15 17.66
C VAL A 244 10.90 -26.62 18.52
N ASN A 245 10.50 -27.86 18.33
CA ASN A 245 9.54 -28.53 19.19
C ASN A 245 10.22 -29.02 20.47
N SER A 246 9.45 -29.56 21.42
CA SER A 246 9.98 -29.97 22.73
C SER A 246 11.02 -31.08 22.65
N ALA A 247 10.84 -32.04 21.73
CA ALA A 247 11.81 -33.11 21.53
C ALA A 247 13.14 -32.57 20.98
N GLU A 248 13.08 -31.72 19.93
CA GLU A 248 14.26 -31.06 19.38
C GLU A 248 14.94 -30.15 20.41
N TYR A 249 14.16 -29.42 21.22
CA TYR A 249 14.71 -28.59 22.29
C TYR A 249 15.46 -29.43 23.34
N ALA A 250 14.92 -30.60 23.74
CA ALA A 250 15.55 -31.52 24.68
C ALA A 250 16.86 -32.10 24.11
N GLU A 251 16.86 -32.49 22.81
CA GLU A 251 18.06 -33.00 22.12
C GLU A 251 19.15 -31.93 22.05
N LEU A 252 18.83 -30.70 21.62
CA LEU A 252 19.78 -29.58 21.58
C LEU A 252 20.30 -29.19 22.94
N THR A 253 19.45 -29.26 23.98
CA THR A 253 19.87 -29.00 25.35
C THR A 253 20.89 -30.05 25.81
N ASN A 254 20.64 -31.34 25.54
CA ASN A 254 21.56 -32.41 25.87
C ASN A 254 22.88 -32.27 25.10
N GLU A 255 22.85 -31.89 23.83
CA GLU A 255 24.04 -31.61 23.04
C GLU A 255 24.87 -30.45 23.63
N ALA A 256 24.23 -29.34 23.98
CA ALA A 256 24.89 -28.22 24.64
C ALA A 256 25.57 -28.62 25.94
N ARG A 257 24.89 -29.40 26.77
CA ARG A 257 25.44 -29.92 28.02
C ARG A 257 26.63 -30.87 27.78
N ALA A 258 26.51 -31.75 26.79
CA ALA A 258 27.63 -32.65 26.41
C ALA A 258 28.88 -31.87 26.00
N ASN A 259 28.70 -30.77 25.24
CA ASN A 259 29.81 -29.89 24.85
C ASN A 259 30.49 -29.20 26.05
N GLU A 260 29.76 -29.02 27.13
CA GLU A 260 30.28 -28.51 28.42
C GLU A 260 30.78 -29.62 29.36
N GLY A 261 30.77 -30.89 28.94
CA GLY A 261 31.18 -32.02 29.74
C GLY A 261 30.18 -32.40 30.84
N MET A 262 28.92 -31.92 30.75
CA MET A 262 27.87 -32.21 31.69
C MET A 262 27.01 -33.41 31.26
N ALA A 263 26.41 -34.12 32.25
CA ALA A 263 25.47 -35.19 31.95
C ALA A 263 24.21 -34.67 31.21
N PRO A 264 23.57 -35.50 30.37
CA PRO A 264 22.30 -35.16 29.77
C PRO A 264 21.23 -34.74 30.81
N LEU A 265 20.43 -33.75 30.48
CA LEU A 265 19.31 -33.29 31.31
C LEU A 265 18.05 -34.14 31.07
N TYR A 266 17.81 -34.52 29.84
CA TYR A 266 16.65 -35.29 29.42
C TYR A 266 17.07 -36.71 29.03
N THR A 267 16.34 -37.71 29.49
CA THR A 267 16.57 -39.10 29.13
C THR A 267 16.01 -39.39 27.73
N ALA A 268 16.38 -40.52 27.12
CA ALA A 268 15.80 -40.97 25.86
C ALA A 268 14.28 -41.23 25.98
N GLU A 269 13.80 -41.62 27.16
CA GLU A 269 12.37 -41.81 27.44
C GLU A 269 11.65 -40.46 27.49
N ASP A 270 12.21 -39.43 28.13
CA ASP A 270 11.64 -38.08 28.15
C ASP A 270 11.52 -37.51 26.74
N ILE A 271 12.57 -37.64 25.92
CA ILE A 271 12.58 -37.19 24.54
C ILE A 271 11.51 -37.92 23.72
N GLN A 272 11.34 -39.23 23.95
CA GLN A 272 10.30 -39.99 23.25
C GLN A 272 8.88 -39.54 23.63
N LYS A 273 8.61 -39.26 24.91
CA LYS A 273 7.34 -38.75 25.42
C LYS A 273 7.02 -37.37 24.81
N PHE A 274 8.01 -36.47 24.69
CA PHE A 274 7.85 -35.19 23.97
C PHE A 274 7.51 -35.40 22.47
N ARG A 275 8.07 -36.44 21.85
CA ARG A 275 7.90 -36.70 20.41
C ARG A 275 6.55 -37.35 20.09
N ASP A 276 6.11 -38.30 20.87
CA ASP A 276 4.88 -39.07 20.64
C ASP A 276 3.64 -38.50 21.36
N GLY A 277 3.83 -37.52 22.25
CA GLY A 277 2.75 -36.89 23.01
C GLY A 277 2.03 -37.82 23.99
N SER A 278 2.66 -38.93 24.39
CA SER A 278 2.08 -39.90 25.33
C SER A 278 1.86 -39.35 26.73
N ASP A 279 2.53 -38.28 27.09
CA ASP A 279 2.39 -37.56 28.35
C ASP A 279 2.28 -36.04 28.13
N PRO A 280 1.11 -35.56 27.64
CA PRO A 280 0.95 -34.18 27.20
C PRO A 280 1.06 -33.13 28.34
N TYR A 281 0.94 -33.54 29.58
CA TYR A 281 1.01 -32.63 30.73
C TYR A 281 2.38 -32.67 31.42
N GLY A 282 2.99 -33.85 31.56
CA GLY A 282 4.33 -33.97 32.10
C GLY A 282 5.44 -33.69 31.08
N HIS A 283 5.17 -34.01 29.80
CA HIS A 283 6.08 -33.79 28.67
C HIS A 283 5.37 -33.00 27.51
N PRO A 284 4.97 -31.76 27.79
CA PRO A 284 4.18 -30.99 26.84
C PRO A 284 4.99 -30.60 25.59
N ASN A 285 4.28 -30.45 24.47
CA ASN A 285 4.80 -29.93 23.22
C ASN A 285 3.85 -28.86 22.68
N THR A 286 3.94 -27.67 23.24
CA THR A 286 2.99 -26.57 22.99
C THR A 286 3.37 -25.78 21.77
N ASP A 287 2.51 -25.76 20.75
CA ASP A 287 2.61 -24.83 19.60
C ASP A 287 1.99 -23.48 19.97
N TRP A 288 2.76 -22.63 20.63
CA TRP A 288 2.33 -21.28 21.03
C TRP A 288 1.94 -20.40 19.84
N PHE A 289 2.59 -20.58 18.68
CA PHE A 289 2.24 -19.85 17.47
C PHE A 289 0.87 -20.26 16.94
N GLY A 290 0.61 -21.56 16.86
CA GLY A 290 -0.67 -22.10 16.42
C GLY A 290 -1.83 -21.67 17.31
N LEU A 291 -1.61 -21.64 18.64
CA LEU A 291 -2.61 -21.22 19.62
C LEU A 291 -2.91 -19.71 19.57
N MET A 292 -1.91 -18.88 19.35
CA MET A 292 -2.05 -17.42 19.38
C MET A 292 -2.65 -16.84 18.10
N TYR A 293 -2.33 -17.43 16.94
CA TYR A 293 -2.78 -16.93 15.65
C TYR A 293 -4.11 -17.54 15.22
N ARG A 294 -5.01 -16.70 14.70
CA ARG A 294 -6.28 -17.13 14.10
C ARG A 294 -6.14 -17.75 12.70
N GLY A 295 -4.94 -17.73 12.12
CA GLY A 295 -4.73 -18.11 10.72
C GLY A 295 -4.98 -16.98 9.74
N SER A 296 -6.07 -16.21 9.88
CA SER A 296 -6.32 -15.01 9.07
C SER A 296 -7.16 -13.98 9.81
N GLY A 297 -6.93 -12.69 9.53
CA GLY A 297 -7.77 -11.57 9.93
C GLY A 297 -8.62 -11.10 8.75
N PHE A 298 -9.94 -11.06 8.90
CA PHE A 298 -10.84 -10.50 7.89
C PHE A 298 -10.77 -8.99 7.91
N GLN A 299 -10.82 -8.37 6.73
CA GLN A 299 -10.92 -6.93 6.59
C GLN A 299 -11.88 -6.57 5.45
N MET A 300 -12.61 -5.49 5.64
CA MET A 300 -13.47 -4.92 4.60
C MET A 300 -13.39 -3.41 4.60
N THR A 301 -13.57 -2.83 3.42
CA THR A 301 -13.69 -1.39 3.24
C THR A 301 -14.89 -1.07 2.36
N HIS A 302 -15.58 0.01 2.69
CA HIS A 302 -16.65 0.59 1.88
C HIS A 302 -16.38 2.08 1.74
N ASN A 303 -16.46 2.61 0.54
CA ASN A 303 -16.34 4.04 0.28
C ASN A 303 -17.42 4.46 -0.72
N LEU A 304 -18.21 5.45 -0.35
CA LEU A 304 -19.18 6.09 -1.22
C LEU A 304 -18.74 7.53 -1.46
N ASN A 305 -18.51 7.89 -2.71
CA ASN A 305 -18.06 9.20 -3.14
C ASN A 305 -19.08 9.84 -4.08
N LEU A 306 -19.43 11.08 -3.80
CA LEU A 306 -20.29 11.92 -4.64
C LEU A 306 -19.49 13.18 -5.03
N SER A 307 -19.33 13.43 -6.32
CA SER A 307 -18.63 14.62 -6.81
C SER A 307 -19.34 15.22 -8.00
N GLY A 308 -19.22 16.54 -8.17
CA GLY A 308 -19.83 17.26 -9.27
C GLY A 308 -19.68 18.77 -9.11
N GLY A 309 -20.36 19.52 -9.94
CA GLY A 309 -20.42 20.96 -9.79
C GLY A 309 -20.61 21.71 -11.09
N SER A 310 -20.68 23.01 -10.95
CA SER A 310 -20.68 24.00 -12.02
C SER A 310 -19.31 24.68 -12.11
N LYS A 311 -19.20 25.63 -13.03
CA LYS A 311 -18.03 26.52 -13.14
C LYS A 311 -17.79 27.33 -11.85
N ASP A 312 -18.87 27.68 -11.15
CA ASP A 312 -18.82 28.58 -10.00
C ASP A 312 -18.72 27.82 -8.67
N ILE A 313 -19.29 26.61 -8.59
CA ILE A 313 -19.29 25.78 -7.36
C ILE A 313 -19.01 24.34 -7.73
N ARG A 314 -18.00 23.74 -7.11
CA ARG A 314 -17.64 22.32 -7.24
C ARG A 314 -17.61 21.69 -5.87
N TYR A 315 -18.06 20.47 -5.77
CA TYR A 315 -18.11 19.74 -4.51
C TYR A 315 -17.68 18.29 -4.67
N MET A 316 -17.10 17.77 -3.63
CA MET A 316 -16.82 16.34 -3.44
C MET A 316 -17.14 16.00 -2.00
N THR A 317 -17.91 14.95 -1.79
CA THR A 317 -18.15 14.37 -0.46
C THR A 317 -17.93 12.88 -0.51
N SER A 318 -17.37 12.32 0.55
CA SER A 318 -17.21 10.88 0.71
C SER A 318 -17.58 10.43 2.11
N VAL A 319 -18.04 9.18 2.18
CA VAL A 319 -18.28 8.44 3.42
C VAL A 319 -17.59 7.09 3.28
N GLY A 320 -16.69 6.80 4.21
CA GLY A 320 -15.91 5.57 4.25
C GLY A 320 -16.16 4.78 5.54
N TYR A 321 -16.15 3.47 5.42
CA TYR A 321 -16.14 2.53 6.55
C TYR A 321 -15.06 1.48 6.32
N THR A 322 -14.29 1.20 7.36
CA THR A 322 -13.27 0.15 7.37
C THR A 322 -13.44 -0.69 8.62
N ASP A 323 -13.56 -2.01 8.45
CA ASP A 323 -13.44 -3.00 9.53
C ASP A 323 -12.20 -3.86 9.26
N GLN A 324 -11.36 -3.99 10.27
CA GLN A 324 -10.13 -4.77 10.19
C GLN A 324 -9.97 -5.63 11.44
N ASN A 325 -9.95 -6.94 11.26
CA ASN A 325 -9.65 -7.89 12.30
C ASN A 325 -8.19 -8.31 12.26
N GLY A 326 -7.55 -8.35 13.41
CA GLY A 326 -6.17 -8.82 13.55
C GLY A 326 -6.03 -10.33 13.33
N ILE A 327 -4.82 -10.75 12.97
CA ILE A 327 -4.44 -12.18 12.93
C ILE A 327 -4.27 -12.77 14.33
N ILE A 328 -4.11 -11.93 15.35
CA ILE A 328 -4.20 -12.30 16.76
C ILE A 328 -5.60 -11.96 17.26
N LYS A 329 -6.18 -12.85 18.06
CA LYS A 329 -7.52 -12.71 18.62
C LYS A 329 -7.67 -11.42 19.44
N ASN A 330 -8.85 -10.80 19.40
CA ASN A 330 -9.21 -9.59 20.15
C ASN A 330 -8.44 -8.31 19.78
N PHE A 331 -7.73 -8.31 18.64
CA PHE A 331 -7.27 -7.07 18.01
C PHE A 331 -8.17 -6.74 16.84
N GLY A 332 -8.65 -5.53 16.79
CA GLY A 332 -9.55 -5.04 15.73
C GLY A 332 -9.50 -3.53 15.60
N ASN A 333 -10.03 -3.04 14.48
CA ASN A 333 -10.15 -1.62 14.19
C ASN A 333 -11.39 -1.36 13.33
N ASP A 334 -12.29 -0.52 13.84
CA ASP A 334 -13.43 0.03 13.13
C ASP A 334 -13.18 1.52 12.86
N ARG A 335 -13.21 1.95 11.59
CA ARG A 335 -12.97 3.33 11.22
C ARG A 335 -14.07 3.86 10.32
N TYR A 336 -14.58 5.04 10.67
CA TYR A 336 -15.54 5.82 9.90
C TYR A 336 -14.88 7.12 9.44
N ASN A 337 -14.95 7.42 8.15
CA ASN A 337 -14.41 8.61 7.54
C ASN A 337 -15.53 9.39 6.86
N VAL A 338 -15.56 10.71 7.04
CA VAL A 338 -16.42 11.62 6.28
C VAL A 338 -15.53 12.76 5.76
N ARG A 339 -15.63 13.06 4.48
CA ARG A 339 -14.93 14.17 3.84
C ARG A 339 -15.88 15.03 3.04
N LEU A 340 -15.67 16.35 3.09
CA LEU A 340 -16.34 17.33 2.24
C LEU A 340 -15.30 18.32 1.73
N ASN A 341 -15.17 18.42 0.43
CA ASN A 341 -14.37 19.43 -0.26
C ASN A 341 -15.33 20.31 -1.08
N LEU A 342 -15.26 21.61 -0.87
CA LEU A 342 -16.07 22.60 -1.56
C LEU A 342 -15.16 23.70 -2.12
N ASP A 343 -15.28 23.94 -3.42
CA ASP A 343 -14.62 25.05 -4.11
C ASP A 343 -15.68 25.98 -4.68
N ALA A 344 -15.58 27.27 -4.42
CA ALA A 344 -16.49 28.28 -4.91
C ALA A 344 -15.74 29.44 -5.53
N ASN A 345 -16.19 29.88 -6.70
CA ASN A 345 -15.66 31.02 -7.45
C ASN A 345 -16.76 32.10 -7.59
N PRO A 346 -17.07 32.86 -6.49
CA PRO A 346 -18.15 33.83 -6.52
C PRO A 346 -17.93 34.96 -7.54
N SER A 347 -16.68 35.16 -7.93
CA SER A 347 -16.30 36.08 -9.00
C SER A 347 -15.01 35.63 -9.68
N LYS A 348 -14.68 36.24 -10.84
CA LYS A 348 -13.41 35.97 -11.55
C LYS A 348 -12.15 36.31 -10.74
N ARG A 349 -12.31 37.05 -9.62
CA ARG A 349 -11.19 37.50 -8.78
C ARG A 349 -11.14 36.77 -7.42
N LEU A 350 -12.22 36.10 -7.02
CA LEU A 350 -12.34 35.47 -5.70
C LEU A 350 -12.54 33.98 -5.84
N GLU A 351 -11.60 33.22 -5.27
CA GLU A 351 -11.65 31.77 -5.14
C GLU A 351 -11.71 31.43 -3.65
N LEU A 352 -12.69 30.63 -3.25
CA LEU A 352 -12.87 30.10 -1.91
C LEU A 352 -12.76 28.58 -1.95
N SER A 353 -12.03 28.01 -1.03
CA SER A 353 -11.98 26.56 -0.86
C SER A 353 -12.16 26.18 0.60
N MET A 354 -12.94 25.12 0.84
CA MET A 354 -13.12 24.52 2.15
C MET A 354 -12.88 23.03 2.05
N SER A 355 -12.18 22.48 3.02
CA SER A 355 -12.02 21.05 3.21
C SER A 355 -12.36 20.69 4.64
N MET A 356 -13.27 19.75 4.84
CA MET A 356 -13.62 19.16 6.12
C MET A 356 -13.34 17.67 6.06
N ALA A 357 -12.66 17.16 7.06
CA ALA A 357 -12.47 15.73 7.25
C ALA A 357 -12.76 15.35 8.69
N TYR A 358 -13.61 14.35 8.89
CA TYR A 358 -13.87 13.76 10.19
C TYR A 358 -13.57 12.28 10.14
N THR A 359 -12.82 11.82 11.13
CA THR A 359 -12.51 10.39 11.32
C THR A 359 -12.86 10.00 12.74
N ARG A 360 -13.66 8.95 12.85
CA ARG A 360 -13.87 8.22 14.11
C ARG A 360 -13.29 6.83 13.97
N GLU A 361 -12.46 6.44 14.91
CA GLU A 361 -11.83 5.15 14.95
C GLU A 361 -12.00 4.51 16.32
N ASN A 362 -12.32 3.24 16.33
CA ASN A 362 -12.35 2.40 17.52
C ASN A 362 -11.33 1.28 17.37
N VAL A 363 -10.25 1.34 18.14
CA VAL A 363 -9.22 0.30 18.19
C VAL A 363 -9.47 -0.59 19.38
N THR A 364 -9.84 -1.83 19.12
CA THR A 364 -10.04 -2.87 20.14
C THR A 364 -8.75 -3.62 20.38
N LYS A 365 -8.42 -3.83 21.65
CA LYS A 365 -7.23 -4.56 22.11
C LYS A 365 -7.61 -5.50 23.26
N PRO A 366 -6.94 -6.67 23.42
CA PRO A 366 -7.12 -7.47 24.61
C PRO A 366 -6.54 -6.75 25.83
N THR A 367 -7.08 -7.03 27.01
CA THR A 367 -6.56 -6.54 28.27
C THR A 367 -5.72 -7.60 28.98
N GLY A 368 -4.64 -7.21 29.63
CA GLY A 368 -3.74 -8.06 30.40
C GLY A 368 -2.47 -7.29 30.76
N PRO A 369 -1.57 -7.83 31.54
CA PRO A 369 -0.28 -7.20 31.85
C PRO A 369 0.46 -6.91 30.53
N ASN A 370 0.74 -5.65 30.22
CA ASN A 370 1.35 -5.21 28.96
C ASN A 370 0.63 -5.67 27.67
N SER A 371 -0.59 -6.19 27.76
CA SER A 371 -1.32 -6.82 26.67
C SER A 371 -1.88 -5.85 25.64
N ASN A 372 -1.92 -4.56 25.93
CA ASN A 372 -2.27 -3.51 24.97
C ASN A 372 -1.16 -3.23 23.96
N ASP A 373 0.03 -3.78 24.14
CA ASP A 373 1.07 -3.75 23.13
C ASP A 373 1.06 -5.04 22.29
N TYR A 374 0.75 -4.89 21.00
CA TYR A 374 0.77 -5.99 20.05
C TYR A 374 2.16 -6.65 19.97
N ASN A 375 3.22 -5.86 20.08
CA ASN A 375 4.59 -6.35 20.04
C ASN A 375 4.92 -7.23 21.26
N TYR A 376 4.22 -7.02 22.37
CA TYR A 376 4.42 -7.84 23.57
C TYR A 376 4.03 -9.31 23.34
N TYR A 377 3.00 -9.57 22.54
CA TYR A 377 2.64 -10.93 22.17
C TYR A 377 3.72 -11.60 21.31
N PHE A 378 4.34 -10.88 20.39
CA PHE A 378 5.49 -11.41 19.61
C PHE A 378 6.71 -11.64 20.50
N TYR A 379 6.96 -10.74 21.43
CA TYR A 379 8.03 -10.91 22.41
C TYR A 379 7.81 -12.15 23.25
N LEU A 380 6.60 -12.39 23.76
CA LEU A 380 6.28 -13.61 24.50
C LEU A 380 6.49 -14.85 23.64
N LEU A 381 6.03 -14.86 22.38
CA LEU A 381 6.25 -15.98 21.46
C LEU A 381 7.72 -16.33 21.28
N SER A 382 8.62 -15.35 21.34
CA SER A 382 10.06 -15.60 21.24
C SER A 382 10.68 -16.19 22.50
N LYS A 383 9.99 -16.11 23.64
CA LYS A 383 10.46 -16.59 24.95
C LYS A 383 9.79 -17.86 25.43
N LEU A 384 8.59 -18.13 24.94
CA LEU A 384 7.81 -19.27 25.42
C LEU A 384 8.42 -20.58 24.94
N SER A 385 8.84 -21.39 25.91
CA SER A 385 9.34 -22.73 25.63
C SER A 385 8.17 -23.66 25.23
N PRO A 386 8.34 -24.51 24.21
CA PRO A 386 7.35 -25.52 23.88
C PRO A 386 7.13 -26.55 25.00
N MET A 387 8.08 -26.65 25.94
CA MET A 387 8.02 -27.55 27.08
C MET A 387 7.12 -27.06 28.22
N VAL A 388 6.51 -25.87 28.09
CA VAL A 388 5.54 -25.37 29.06
C VAL A 388 4.12 -25.65 28.54
N PRO A 389 3.27 -26.34 29.36
CA PRO A 389 1.91 -26.63 28.93
C PRO A 389 1.07 -25.35 28.86
N CYS A 390 0.31 -25.16 27.79
CA CYS A 390 -0.68 -24.07 27.72
C CYS A 390 -1.84 -24.33 28.69
N TYR A 391 -2.27 -25.58 28.77
CA TYR A 391 -3.35 -26.05 29.65
C TYR A 391 -2.84 -27.18 30.54
N LEU A 392 -3.28 -27.17 31.79
CA LEU A 392 -3.05 -28.24 32.77
C LEU A 392 -4.11 -29.35 32.60
N GLU A 393 -3.89 -30.51 33.24
CA GLU A 393 -4.79 -31.66 33.14
C GLU A 393 -6.22 -31.34 33.64
N ASN A 394 -6.34 -30.44 34.63
CA ASN A 394 -7.63 -30.00 35.16
C ASN A 394 -8.33 -28.95 34.26
N GLY A 395 -7.72 -28.57 33.13
CA GLY A 395 -8.24 -27.57 32.18
C GLY A 395 -7.87 -26.11 32.50
N ASP A 396 -7.18 -25.88 33.62
CA ASP A 396 -6.67 -24.55 33.96
C ASP A 396 -5.51 -24.16 33.00
N TYR A 397 -5.24 -22.87 32.93
CA TYR A 397 -4.08 -22.39 32.16
C TYR A 397 -2.78 -22.65 32.85
N GLY A 398 -1.80 -23.19 32.14
CA GLY A 398 -0.45 -23.39 32.67
C GLY A 398 0.18 -22.05 33.04
N TYR A 399 0.94 -22.08 34.19
CA TYR A 399 1.61 -20.88 34.67
C TYR A 399 2.91 -20.61 33.89
N ILE A 400 3.05 -19.37 33.45
CA ILE A 400 4.27 -18.83 32.85
C ILE A 400 4.60 -17.59 33.67
N GLY A 401 5.86 -17.34 33.98
CA GLY A 401 6.29 -16.28 34.88
C GLY A 401 5.71 -14.89 34.66
N ASP A 402 5.47 -14.52 33.37
CA ASP A 402 4.83 -13.28 32.99
C ASP A 402 3.30 -13.42 32.74
N GLY A 403 2.73 -14.61 32.97
CA GLY A 403 1.34 -14.97 32.72
C GLY A 403 1.14 -15.71 31.39
N ASN A 404 0.01 -16.39 31.25
CA ASN A 404 -0.31 -17.15 30.03
C ASN A 404 -1.01 -16.26 28.98
N PRO A 405 -0.39 -16.00 27.82
CA PRO A 405 -0.96 -15.10 26.82
C PRO A 405 -2.26 -15.63 26.21
N ILE A 406 -2.45 -16.95 26.17
CA ILE A 406 -3.69 -17.56 25.67
C ILE A 406 -4.83 -17.30 26.66
N ALA A 407 -4.57 -17.38 27.97
CA ALA A 407 -5.55 -17.03 28.98
C ALA A 407 -6.05 -15.58 28.83
N TRP A 408 -5.17 -14.65 28.53
CA TRP A 408 -5.56 -13.25 28.29
C TRP A 408 -6.42 -13.09 27.03
N LEU A 409 -6.07 -13.80 25.96
CA LEU A 409 -6.84 -13.77 24.72
C LEU A 409 -8.20 -14.46 24.89
N ASP A 410 -8.28 -15.53 25.66
CA ASP A 410 -9.50 -16.30 25.87
C ASP A 410 -10.44 -15.68 26.91
N ALA A 411 -9.91 -14.92 27.86
CA ALA A 411 -10.70 -14.14 28.81
C ALA A 411 -11.67 -13.16 28.11
N ASN A 412 -11.46 -12.90 26.81
CA ASN A 412 -12.28 -12.00 25.99
C ASN A 412 -12.44 -10.60 26.61
N SER A 413 -11.55 -10.23 27.51
CA SER A 413 -11.49 -8.89 28.09
C SER A 413 -10.86 -7.94 27.10
N LYS A 414 -11.52 -6.83 26.79
CA LYS A 414 -11.14 -5.91 25.75
C LYS A 414 -11.08 -4.47 26.26
N ALA A 415 -10.14 -3.72 25.74
CA ALA A 415 -10.06 -2.28 25.88
C ALA A 415 -10.30 -1.64 24.52
N ASP A 416 -11.25 -0.74 24.46
CA ASP A 416 -11.56 0.04 23.27
C ASP A 416 -10.96 1.44 23.38
N GLN A 417 -10.16 1.82 22.39
CA GLN A 417 -9.60 3.16 22.28
C GLN A 417 -10.33 3.90 21.17
N ILE A 418 -11.19 4.84 21.55
CA ILE A 418 -11.92 5.68 20.60
C ILE A 418 -11.11 6.94 20.32
N ARG A 419 -10.84 7.19 19.05
CA ARG A 419 -10.20 8.41 18.56
C ARG A 419 -11.18 9.16 17.67
N ASN A 420 -11.34 10.46 17.89
CA ASN A 420 -12.12 11.32 17.02
C ASN A 420 -11.20 12.44 16.53
N ASN A 421 -11.15 12.65 15.22
CA ASN A 421 -10.37 13.70 14.60
C ASN A 421 -11.26 14.51 13.67
N LEU A 422 -11.29 15.81 13.85
CA LEU A 422 -11.96 16.75 12.96
C LEU A 422 -10.91 17.74 12.45
N GLN A 423 -10.76 17.81 11.14
CA GLN A 423 -9.91 18.76 10.45
C GLN A 423 -10.78 19.65 9.57
N LEU A 424 -10.61 20.96 9.74
CA LEU A 424 -11.26 21.97 8.92
C LEU A 424 -10.17 22.84 8.30
N VAL A 425 -10.18 23.00 6.99
CA VAL A 425 -9.24 23.87 6.28
C VAL A 425 -10.03 24.82 5.40
N GLY A 426 -9.81 26.12 5.56
CA GLY A 426 -10.38 27.15 4.72
C GLY A 426 -9.29 27.90 3.96
N SER A 427 -9.50 28.21 2.71
CA SER A 427 -8.62 29.10 1.96
C SER A 427 -9.42 30.14 1.15
N LEU A 428 -8.86 31.33 1.10
CA LEU A 428 -9.33 32.44 0.27
C LEU A 428 -8.19 32.90 -0.60
N LYS A 429 -8.43 33.00 -1.90
CA LYS A 429 -7.51 33.59 -2.87
C LYS A 429 -8.19 34.73 -3.61
N TYR A 430 -7.60 35.94 -3.54
CA TYR A 430 -8.12 37.12 -4.19
C TYR A 430 -7.10 37.68 -5.20
N THR A 431 -7.51 37.80 -6.45
CA THR A 431 -6.69 38.39 -7.52
C THR A 431 -6.88 39.90 -7.52
N ILE A 432 -5.90 40.62 -7.00
CA ILE A 432 -5.88 42.09 -6.93
C ILE A 432 -5.73 42.68 -8.31
N LEU A 433 -4.70 42.20 -9.04
CA LEU A 433 -4.37 42.58 -10.40
C LEU A 433 -3.85 41.35 -11.17
N PRO A 434 -3.83 41.37 -12.51
CA PRO A 434 -3.17 40.31 -13.28
C PRO A 434 -1.71 40.15 -12.80
N GLY A 435 -1.37 38.90 -12.33
CA GLY A 435 -0.05 38.59 -11.77
C GLY A 435 0.12 38.89 -10.27
N LEU A 436 -0.81 39.58 -9.59
CA LEU A 436 -0.77 39.83 -8.15
C LEU A 436 -1.98 39.18 -7.45
N THR A 437 -1.74 38.17 -6.63
CA THR A 437 -2.77 37.46 -5.86
C THR A 437 -2.45 37.51 -4.38
N PHE A 438 -3.48 37.65 -3.57
CA PHE A 438 -3.42 37.48 -2.12
C PHE A 438 -4.08 36.14 -1.79
N LYS A 439 -3.40 35.29 -1.01
CA LYS A 439 -3.93 34.01 -0.54
C LYS A 439 -3.77 33.91 0.96
N VAL A 440 -4.84 33.55 1.65
CA VAL A 440 -4.83 33.20 3.06
C VAL A 440 -5.41 31.79 3.22
N MET A 441 -4.83 31.01 4.13
CA MET A 441 -5.26 29.67 4.48
C MET A 441 -5.23 29.55 6.00
N SER A 442 -6.24 28.87 6.56
CA SER A 442 -6.35 28.57 7.99
C SER A 442 -6.89 27.17 8.20
N SER A 443 -6.46 26.52 9.29
CA SER A 443 -6.96 25.24 9.74
C SER A 443 -7.25 25.27 11.24
#